data_f95f114586af0ffe81a21c63fe44f7fc
#
_entry.id   f95f114586af0ffe81a21c63fe44f7fc
#
_cell.length_a   1.000
_cell.length_b   1.000
_cell.length_c   1.000
_cell.angle_alpha   90.00
_cell.angle_beta   90.00
_cell.angle_gamma   90.00
#
_symmetry.space_group_name_H-M   'P 1'
#
loop_
_entity.id
_entity.type
_entity.pdbx_description
1 polymer ?
#
loop_
_entity_poly.entity_id
_entity_poly.type
_entity_poly.pdbx_seq_one_letter_code
_entity_poly.pdbx_strand_id
1 'polypeptide(L)'
;MHSDCDSDGDGDRVASTAPAALLESAELAGRVDAMWDDAARALESARALSEQVAAAAQAMARALDGGGKILVCGNGGSAADGLHFSGELLNKFRRVRRPLAAVCLAADVSTITSIANDESYDMVFAKQVEALGRRGDVLVVITTSGNSPNIMRAAAAARTAGLTCIALNGKDGGALSNMLRDGGDGDGDDGDRGDGNGGRDIDIIAPGDSTARIQEIHAIIIHAFCELIDLQLFGES
;
A
#
# COMPACT_ATOMS: atom_id res chain seq x y z
N MET A 1 50.06 9.12 41.11
CA MET A 1 50.12 8.91 39.66
C MET A 1 48.74 9.20 39.12
N HIS A 2 48.55 10.43 38.67
CA HIS A 2 47.32 10.88 38.01
C HIS A 2 47.46 10.52 36.52
N SER A 3 46.43 9.89 35.93
CA SER A 3 46.30 9.74 34.51
C SER A 3 45.05 10.52 34.07
N ASP A 4 45.31 11.61 33.35
CA ASP A 4 44.32 12.46 32.73
C ASP A 4 43.63 11.68 31.62
N CYS A 5 42.29 11.66 31.65
CA CYS A 5 41.43 11.21 30.55
C CYS A 5 40.97 12.46 29.78
N ASP A 6 41.65 12.74 28.69
CA ASP A 6 41.17 13.73 27.71
C ASP A 6 39.95 13.16 26.99
N SER A 7 38.79 13.78 27.19
CA SER A 7 37.57 13.54 26.46
C SER A 7 37.46 14.58 25.35
N ASP A 8 37.97 14.25 24.17
CA ASP A 8 37.66 15.01 22.94
C ASP A 8 36.22 14.77 22.57
N GLY A 9 35.36 15.68 23.00
CA GLY A 9 33.99 15.81 22.54
C GLY A 9 33.96 16.47 21.16
N ASP A 10 33.90 15.66 20.11
CA ASP A 10 33.58 16.12 18.78
C ASP A 10 32.09 16.50 18.74
N GLY A 11 31.81 17.75 19.09
CA GLY A 11 30.48 18.35 19.04
C GLY A 11 30.11 18.60 17.59
N ASP A 12 29.26 17.75 17.05
CA ASP A 12 28.57 17.94 15.78
C ASP A 12 27.86 19.31 15.80
N ARG A 13 28.54 20.34 15.31
CA ARG A 13 27.99 21.69 15.13
C ARG A 13 27.00 21.63 14.00
N VAL A 14 25.71 21.44 14.34
CA VAL A 14 24.61 21.76 13.41
C VAL A 14 24.85 23.18 12.94
N ALA A 15 25.23 23.34 11.68
CA ALA A 15 25.45 24.65 11.06
C ALA A 15 24.13 25.43 11.19
N SER A 16 24.17 26.50 11.99
CA SER A 16 23.08 27.48 12.10
C SER A 16 22.99 28.21 10.76
N THR A 17 22.16 27.68 9.84
CA THR A 17 21.76 28.43 8.66
C THR A 17 20.84 29.56 9.11
N ALA A 18 21.16 30.80 8.75
CA ALA A 18 20.25 31.94 8.94
C ALA A 18 18.87 31.55 8.40
N PRO A 19 17.77 31.92 9.08
CA PRO A 19 16.43 31.59 8.58
C PRO A 19 16.26 32.16 7.17
N ALA A 20 15.83 31.28 6.25
CA ALA A 20 15.52 31.72 4.90
C ALA A 20 14.43 32.80 4.96
N ALA A 21 14.56 33.87 4.17
CA ALA A 21 13.52 34.89 4.07
C ALA A 21 12.22 34.22 3.60
N LEU A 22 11.09 34.62 4.19
CA LEU A 22 9.78 34.14 3.75
C LEU A 22 9.54 34.61 2.31
N LEU A 23 9.00 33.69 1.52
CA LEU A 23 8.65 33.97 0.13
C LEU A 23 7.36 34.78 0.05
N GLU A 24 7.28 35.65 -0.97
CA GLU A 24 6.06 36.39 -1.25
C GLU A 24 4.92 35.47 -1.75
N SER A 25 3.67 35.89 -1.47
CA SER A 25 2.49 35.10 -1.83
C SER A 25 2.41 34.75 -3.31
N ALA A 26 2.83 35.64 -4.19
CA ALA A 26 2.86 35.42 -5.64
C ALA A 26 3.86 34.32 -6.05
N GLU A 27 5.02 34.26 -5.40
CA GLU A 27 6.01 33.21 -5.63
C GLU A 27 5.50 31.85 -5.12
N LEU A 28 4.85 31.83 -3.96
CA LEU A 28 4.20 30.62 -3.42
C LEU A 28 3.07 30.11 -4.33
N ALA A 29 2.25 31.03 -4.89
CA ALA A 29 1.20 30.67 -5.85
C ALA A 29 1.79 30.00 -7.11
N GLY A 30 2.86 30.55 -7.68
CA GLY A 30 3.54 29.93 -8.83
C GLY A 30 4.09 28.53 -8.54
N ARG A 31 4.54 28.26 -7.30
CA ARG A 31 4.92 26.89 -6.88
C ARG A 31 3.73 25.97 -6.78
N VAL A 32 2.58 26.44 -6.31
CA VAL A 32 1.33 25.66 -6.26
C VAL A 32 0.87 25.31 -7.69
N ASP A 33 0.91 26.26 -8.61
CA ASP A 33 0.55 25.99 -10.02
C ASP A 33 1.44 24.90 -10.62
N ALA A 34 2.76 24.96 -10.40
CA ALA A 34 3.68 23.92 -10.84
C ALA A 34 3.36 22.53 -10.22
N MET A 35 2.90 22.49 -8.96
CA MET A 35 2.47 21.24 -8.30
C MET A 35 1.18 20.68 -8.93
N TRP A 36 0.21 21.53 -9.34
CA TRP A 36 -0.98 21.12 -10.07
C TRP A 36 -0.65 20.55 -11.44
N ASP A 37 0.25 21.20 -12.18
CA ASP A 37 0.70 20.70 -13.49
C ASP A 37 1.38 19.33 -13.37
N ASP A 38 2.18 19.14 -12.32
CA ASP A 38 2.85 17.87 -12.06
C ASP A 38 1.86 16.75 -11.72
N ALA A 39 0.87 17.04 -10.87
CA ALA A 39 -0.20 16.12 -10.54
C ALA A 39 -1.04 15.75 -11.78
N ALA A 40 -1.34 16.72 -12.64
CA ALA A 40 -2.08 16.49 -13.88
C ALA A 40 -1.32 15.56 -14.83
N ARG A 41 0.00 15.71 -14.97
CA ARG A 41 0.84 14.82 -15.78
C ARG A 41 0.84 13.39 -15.22
N ALA A 42 0.99 13.22 -13.90
CA ALA A 42 0.95 11.91 -13.26
C ALA A 42 -0.41 11.23 -13.48
N LEU A 43 -1.51 11.97 -13.34
CA LEU A 43 -2.88 11.46 -13.56
C LEU A 43 -3.09 11.04 -15.01
N GLU A 44 -2.64 11.82 -15.99
CA GLU A 44 -2.75 11.43 -17.40
C GLU A 44 -1.97 10.15 -17.70
N SER A 45 -0.77 10.02 -17.14
CA SER A 45 0.05 8.80 -17.27
C SER A 45 -0.61 7.58 -16.59
N ALA A 46 -1.35 7.78 -15.50
CA ALA A 46 -2.05 6.72 -14.78
C ALA A 46 -3.18 6.05 -15.58
N ARG A 47 -3.66 6.67 -16.68
CA ARG A 47 -4.66 6.06 -17.58
C ARG A 47 -4.22 4.73 -18.16
N ALA A 48 -2.91 4.53 -18.33
CA ALA A 48 -2.35 3.26 -18.79
C ALA A 48 -2.57 2.10 -17.80
N LEU A 49 -2.94 2.37 -16.55
CA LEU A 49 -3.18 1.37 -15.51
C LEU A 49 -4.62 0.84 -15.47
N SER A 50 -5.53 1.34 -16.32
CA SER A 50 -6.96 1.03 -16.26
C SER A 50 -7.26 -0.46 -16.24
N GLU A 51 -6.57 -1.26 -17.04
CA GLU A 51 -6.76 -2.72 -17.11
C GLU A 51 -6.34 -3.41 -15.81
N GLN A 52 -5.16 -3.03 -15.25
CA GLN A 52 -4.67 -3.59 -14.00
C GLN A 52 -5.57 -3.20 -12.82
N VAL A 53 -6.05 -1.96 -12.79
CA VAL A 53 -7.00 -1.47 -11.76
C VAL A 53 -8.32 -2.25 -11.85
N ALA A 54 -8.85 -2.47 -13.03
CA ALA A 54 -10.06 -3.25 -13.24
C ALA A 54 -9.88 -4.72 -12.81
N ALA A 55 -8.76 -5.35 -13.18
CA ALA A 55 -8.45 -6.72 -12.78
C ALA A 55 -8.32 -6.87 -11.26
N ALA A 56 -7.67 -5.91 -10.59
CA ALA A 56 -7.54 -5.88 -9.14
C ALA A 56 -8.91 -5.73 -8.44
N ALA A 57 -9.74 -4.80 -8.90
CA ALA A 57 -11.09 -4.62 -8.39
C ALA A 57 -11.94 -5.89 -8.56
N GLN A 58 -11.83 -6.56 -9.70
CA GLN A 58 -12.53 -7.82 -9.95
C GLN A 58 -12.04 -8.94 -9.02
N ALA A 59 -10.74 -9.05 -8.75
CA ALA A 59 -10.20 -10.03 -7.81
C ALA A 59 -10.73 -9.79 -6.39
N MET A 60 -10.75 -8.54 -5.94
CA MET A 60 -11.33 -8.15 -4.64
C MET A 60 -12.84 -8.43 -4.56
N ALA A 61 -13.59 -8.13 -5.61
CA ALA A 61 -15.03 -8.40 -5.67
C ALA A 61 -15.31 -9.91 -5.56
N ARG A 62 -14.55 -10.75 -6.30
CA ARG A 62 -14.68 -12.22 -6.19
C ARG A 62 -14.38 -12.74 -4.79
N ALA A 63 -13.33 -12.22 -4.13
CA ALA A 63 -13.01 -12.62 -2.76
C ALA A 63 -14.16 -12.27 -1.80
N LEU A 64 -14.72 -11.07 -1.90
CA LEU A 64 -15.82 -10.61 -1.06
C LEU A 64 -17.14 -11.35 -1.34
N ASP A 65 -17.43 -11.71 -2.59
CA ASP A 65 -18.59 -12.49 -2.99
C ASP A 65 -18.48 -13.94 -2.47
N GLY A 66 -17.27 -14.50 -2.48
CA GLY A 66 -16.96 -15.81 -1.92
C GLY A 66 -16.94 -15.86 -0.38
N GLY A 67 -17.27 -14.76 0.31
CA GLY A 67 -17.28 -14.69 1.78
C GLY A 67 -15.90 -14.42 2.40
N GLY A 68 -14.90 -14.13 1.60
CA GLY A 68 -13.58 -13.67 2.03
C GLY A 68 -13.57 -12.20 2.46
N LYS A 69 -12.36 -11.69 2.71
CA LYS A 69 -12.12 -10.31 3.16
C LYS A 69 -10.92 -9.70 2.47
N ILE A 70 -10.81 -8.39 2.57
CA ILE A 70 -9.65 -7.61 2.15
C ILE A 70 -8.85 -7.21 3.38
N LEU A 71 -7.59 -7.61 3.42
CA LEU A 71 -6.60 -7.09 4.35
C LEU A 71 -5.84 -5.97 3.63
N VAL A 72 -5.53 -4.87 4.31
CA VAL A 72 -4.75 -3.79 3.71
C VAL A 72 -3.67 -3.30 4.65
N CYS A 73 -2.47 -3.05 4.15
CA CYS A 73 -1.36 -2.50 4.91
C CYS A 73 -0.53 -1.50 4.10
N GLY A 74 0.13 -0.61 4.82
CA GLY A 74 1.03 0.42 4.29
C GLY A 74 1.72 1.15 5.43
N ASN A 75 2.71 1.98 5.12
CA ASN A 75 3.45 2.78 6.09
C ASN A 75 3.15 4.28 5.90
N GLY A 76 3.11 5.06 6.97
CA GLY A 76 2.94 6.51 6.91
C GLY A 76 1.67 6.94 6.17
N GLY A 77 1.82 7.73 5.08
CA GLY A 77 0.70 8.14 4.23
C GLY A 77 -0.03 6.95 3.60
N SER A 78 0.71 5.92 3.20
CA SER A 78 0.11 4.68 2.70
C SER A 78 -0.68 3.89 3.76
N ALA A 79 -0.36 4.05 5.06
CA ALA A 79 -1.21 3.53 6.13
C ALA A 79 -2.52 4.31 6.24
N ALA A 80 -2.46 5.64 6.06
CA ALA A 80 -3.67 6.48 6.00
C ALA A 80 -4.56 6.12 4.81
N ASP A 81 -3.98 5.85 3.64
CA ASP A 81 -4.69 5.33 2.47
C ASP A 81 -5.38 3.98 2.77
N GLY A 82 -4.71 3.09 3.47
CA GLY A 82 -5.27 1.80 3.90
C GLY A 82 -6.43 1.95 4.88
N LEU A 83 -6.34 2.88 5.82
CA LEU A 83 -7.43 3.23 6.74
C LEU A 83 -8.64 3.79 5.99
N HIS A 84 -8.40 4.72 5.05
CA HIS A 84 -9.43 5.28 4.20
C HIS A 84 -10.13 4.16 3.40
N PHE A 85 -9.37 3.33 2.69
CA PHE A 85 -9.92 2.23 1.88
C PHE A 85 -10.78 1.26 2.71
N SER A 86 -10.29 0.81 3.86
CA SER A 86 -11.07 -0.07 4.73
C SER A 86 -12.34 0.59 5.25
N GLY A 87 -12.30 1.88 5.54
CA GLY A 87 -13.48 2.66 5.96
C GLY A 87 -14.56 2.72 4.88
N GLU A 88 -14.18 2.94 3.61
CA GLU A 88 -15.11 2.96 2.47
C GLU A 88 -15.77 1.60 2.26
N LEU A 89 -15.05 0.50 2.44
CA LEU A 89 -15.59 -0.85 2.31
C LEU A 89 -16.52 -1.21 3.47
N LEU A 90 -16.13 -0.93 4.71
CA LEU A 90 -16.88 -1.24 5.92
C LEU A 90 -18.17 -0.43 6.07
N ASN A 91 -18.18 0.83 5.62
CA ASN A 91 -19.36 1.68 5.66
C ASN A 91 -20.04 1.72 4.28
N LYS A 92 -19.69 2.67 3.46
CA LYS A 92 -20.17 2.85 2.08
C LYS A 92 -19.28 3.86 1.36
N PHE A 93 -19.11 3.70 0.06
CA PHE A 93 -18.52 4.71 -0.80
C PHE A 93 -19.62 5.67 -1.31
N ARG A 94 -20.26 5.40 -2.43
CA ARG A 94 -21.31 6.25 -3.00
C ARG A 94 -22.72 5.73 -2.75
N ARG A 95 -22.91 4.41 -2.81
CA ARG A 95 -24.24 3.79 -2.67
C ARG A 95 -24.45 3.20 -1.28
N VAL A 96 -25.71 3.16 -0.84
CA VAL A 96 -26.10 2.42 0.35
C VAL A 96 -26.13 0.93 0.03
N ARG A 97 -25.35 0.13 0.77
CA ARG A 97 -25.24 -1.32 0.60
C ARG A 97 -24.82 -1.99 1.92
N ARG A 98 -24.77 -3.31 1.94
CA ARG A 98 -24.24 -4.03 3.11
C ARG A 98 -22.75 -3.70 3.32
N PRO A 99 -22.25 -3.75 4.56
CA PRO A 99 -20.82 -3.69 4.83
C PRO A 99 -20.05 -4.78 4.07
N LEU A 100 -18.85 -4.46 3.61
CA LEU A 100 -17.92 -5.38 2.99
C LEU A 100 -16.76 -5.66 3.94
N ALA A 101 -16.34 -6.92 4.05
CA ALA A 101 -15.31 -7.32 5.02
C ALA A 101 -13.93 -6.77 4.64
N ALA A 102 -13.42 -5.83 5.41
CA ALA A 102 -12.10 -5.24 5.23
C ALA A 102 -11.42 -4.97 6.57
N VAL A 103 -10.10 -5.14 6.63
CA VAL A 103 -9.30 -4.87 7.83
C VAL A 103 -8.03 -4.11 7.42
N CYS A 104 -7.85 -2.90 7.95
CA CYS A 104 -6.58 -2.20 7.84
C CYS A 104 -5.64 -2.68 8.96
N LEU A 105 -4.54 -3.33 8.58
CA LEU A 105 -3.56 -3.87 9.54
C LEU A 105 -2.74 -2.78 10.25
N ALA A 106 -2.85 -1.53 9.78
CA ALA A 106 -2.25 -0.37 10.43
C ALA A 106 -3.16 0.30 11.48
N ALA A 107 -4.38 -0.21 11.70
CA ALA A 107 -5.37 0.42 12.57
C ALA A 107 -5.14 0.12 14.06
N ASP A 108 -4.66 -1.06 14.40
CA ASP A 108 -4.45 -1.47 15.80
C ASP A 108 -3.04 -1.09 16.28
N VAL A 109 -2.96 0.06 16.93
CA VAL A 109 -1.71 0.59 17.50
C VAL A 109 -1.12 -0.35 18.55
N SER A 110 -1.96 -1.04 19.35
CA SER A 110 -1.48 -1.97 20.37
C SER A 110 -0.77 -3.16 19.74
N THR A 111 -1.37 -3.76 18.72
CA THR A 111 -0.78 -4.87 17.97
C THR A 111 0.53 -4.46 17.29
N ILE A 112 0.56 -3.31 16.61
CA ILE A 112 1.77 -2.82 15.92
C ILE A 112 2.90 -2.59 16.92
N THR A 113 2.61 -1.88 18.02
CA THR A 113 3.65 -1.51 19.00
C THR A 113 4.17 -2.71 19.75
N SER A 114 3.34 -3.69 20.11
CA SER A 114 3.77 -4.92 20.78
C SER A 114 4.67 -5.76 19.87
N ILE A 115 4.27 -6.01 18.63
CA ILE A 115 5.10 -6.78 17.68
C ILE A 115 6.42 -6.07 17.40
N ALA A 116 6.39 -4.74 17.21
CA ALA A 116 7.60 -3.96 16.96
C ALA A 116 8.57 -3.98 18.15
N ASN A 117 8.04 -3.96 19.39
CA ASN A 117 8.85 -4.01 20.62
C ASN A 117 9.42 -5.39 20.87
N ASP A 118 8.65 -6.44 20.69
CA ASP A 118 9.00 -7.79 21.08
C ASP A 118 9.82 -8.55 20.01
N GLU A 119 9.67 -8.17 18.74
CA GLU A 119 10.38 -8.79 17.62
C GLU A 119 11.07 -7.76 16.73
N SER A 120 10.31 -7.16 15.80
CA SER A 120 10.79 -6.07 14.92
C SER A 120 9.64 -5.39 14.20
N TYR A 121 9.88 -4.17 13.74
CA TYR A 121 8.93 -3.46 12.89
C TYR A 121 8.69 -4.18 11.55
N ASP A 122 9.61 -5.02 11.09
CA ASP A 122 9.48 -5.79 9.87
C ASP A 122 8.35 -6.83 9.94
N MET A 123 7.96 -7.26 11.14
CA MET A 123 6.97 -8.30 11.37
C MET A 123 5.56 -7.78 11.63
N VAL A 124 5.39 -6.46 11.78
CA VAL A 124 4.11 -5.88 12.25
C VAL A 124 2.90 -6.23 11.39
N PHE A 125 3.07 -6.39 10.09
CA PHE A 125 1.98 -6.78 9.18
C PHE A 125 1.95 -8.28 8.90
N ALA A 126 3.12 -8.91 8.76
CA ALA A 126 3.21 -10.34 8.46
C ALA A 126 2.48 -11.20 9.52
N LYS A 127 2.71 -10.94 10.81
CA LYS A 127 2.02 -11.64 11.90
C LYS A 127 0.50 -11.48 11.85
N GLN A 128 0.02 -10.31 11.50
CA GLN A 128 -1.41 -10.09 11.36
C GLN A 128 -1.98 -10.84 10.14
N VAL A 129 -1.24 -10.90 9.03
CA VAL A 129 -1.62 -11.70 7.85
C VAL A 129 -1.67 -13.18 8.21
N GLU A 130 -0.67 -13.71 8.91
CA GLU A 130 -0.63 -15.12 9.38
C GLU A 130 -1.82 -15.45 10.28
N ALA A 131 -2.21 -14.54 11.17
CA ALA A 131 -3.30 -14.73 12.11
C ALA A 131 -4.69 -14.63 11.45
N LEU A 132 -4.88 -13.64 10.58
CA LEU A 132 -6.18 -13.23 10.06
C LEU A 132 -6.47 -13.75 8.64
N GLY A 133 -5.42 -13.94 7.83
CA GLY A 133 -5.53 -14.33 6.43
C GLY A 133 -6.03 -15.76 6.25
N ARG A 134 -6.85 -15.97 5.25
CA ARG A 134 -7.36 -17.27 4.84
C ARG A 134 -7.27 -17.38 3.32
N ARG A 135 -7.16 -18.60 2.81
CA ARG A 135 -7.23 -18.87 1.36
C ARG A 135 -8.47 -18.22 0.75
N GLY A 136 -8.29 -17.48 -0.34
CA GLY A 136 -9.37 -16.77 -1.03
C GLY A 136 -9.58 -15.33 -0.54
N ASP A 137 -8.89 -14.90 0.51
CA ASP A 137 -8.81 -13.48 0.86
C ASP A 137 -7.85 -12.73 -0.08
N VAL A 138 -7.88 -11.40 -0.02
CA VAL A 138 -6.96 -10.52 -0.73
C VAL A 138 -6.14 -9.72 0.28
N LEU A 139 -4.83 -9.61 0.06
CA LEU A 139 -3.98 -8.61 0.71
C LEU A 139 -3.69 -7.48 -0.26
N VAL A 140 -4.08 -6.26 0.09
CA VAL A 140 -3.64 -5.04 -0.60
C VAL A 140 -2.47 -4.43 0.15
N VAL A 141 -1.31 -4.35 -0.48
CA VAL A 141 -0.13 -3.68 0.06
C VAL A 141 0.06 -2.34 -0.63
N ILE A 142 0.26 -1.27 0.15
CA ILE A 142 0.43 0.09 -0.37
C ILE A 142 1.83 0.59 -0.03
N THR A 143 2.62 0.90 -1.05
CA THR A 143 4.01 1.35 -0.88
C THR A 143 4.42 2.24 -2.05
N THR A 144 5.18 3.30 -1.79
CA THR A 144 5.70 4.18 -2.86
C THR A 144 7.08 3.78 -3.37
N SER A 145 7.74 2.84 -2.71
CA SER A 145 9.12 2.44 -3.04
C SER A 145 9.28 0.98 -3.44
N GLY A 146 8.32 0.11 -3.07
CA GLY A 146 8.41 -1.32 -3.24
C GLY A 146 9.54 -2.02 -2.45
N ASN A 147 10.15 -1.32 -1.47
CA ASN A 147 11.34 -1.82 -0.78
C ASN A 147 11.20 -1.92 0.76
N SER A 148 10.02 -1.62 1.32
CA SER A 148 9.80 -1.67 2.77
C SER A 148 9.80 -3.11 3.29
N PRO A 149 10.69 -3.49 4.23
CA PRO A 149 10.80 -4.88 4.68
C PRO A 149 9.50 -5.46 5.26
N ASN A 150 8.75 -4.69 6.05
CA ASN A 150 7.47 -5.13 6.62
C ASN A 150 6.40 -5.40 5.54
N ILE A 151 6.40 -4.64 4.44
CA ILE A 151 5.51 -4.87 3.29
C ILE A 151 5.92 -6.15 2.56
N MET A 152 7.21 -6.35 2.33
CA MET A 152 7.74 -7.57 1.69
C MET A 152 7.39 -8.82 2.50
N ARG A 153 7.54 -8.77 3.85
CA ARG A 153 7.16 -9.87 4.73
C ARG A 153 5.66 -10.14 4.75
N ALA A 154 4.84 -9.08 4.71
CA ALA A 154 3.38 -9.22 4.62
C ALA A 154 2.96 -9.91 3.31
N ALA A 155 3.54 -9.52 2.18
CA ALA A 155 3.26 -10.14 0.88
C ALA A 155 3.72 -11.61 0.84
N ALA A 156 4.88 -11.93 1.43
CA ALA A 156 5.34 -13.32 1.56
C ALA A 156 4.39 -14.18 2.43
N ALA A 157 3.93 -13.63 3.57
CA ALA A 157 2.97 -14.29 4.44
C ALA A 157 1.62 -14.52 3.75
N ALA A 158 1.14 -13.54 2.97
CA ALA A 158 -0.08 -13.65 2.17
C ALA A 158 0.00 -14.79 1.16
N ARG A 159 1.11 -14.89 0.44
CA ARG A 159 1.35 -15.96 -0.51
C ARG A 159 1.35 -17.35 0.15
N THR A 160 2.02 -17.47 1.29
CA THR A 160 2.04 -18.72 2.08
C THR A 160 0.64 -19.12 2.56
N ALA A 161 -0.18 -18.15 2.94
CA ALA A 161 -1.55 -18.38 3.40
C ALA A 161 -2.58 -18.55 2.25
N GLY A 162 -2.14 -18.42 0.99
CA GLY A 162 -2.99 -18.58 -0.20
C GLY A 162 -3.91 -17.39 -0.49
N LEU A 163 -3.50 -16.19 -0.09
CA LEU A 163 -4.15 -14.94 -0.47
C LEU A 163 -3.65 -14.49 -1.84
N THR A 164 -4.50 -13.77 -2.56
CA THR A 164 -4.05 -12.96 -3.71
C THR A 164 -3.42 -11.67 -3.19
N CYS A 165 -2.21 -11.33 -3.63
CA CYS A 165 -1.56 -10.07 -3.29
C CYS A 165 -1.78 -9.04 -4.39
N ILE A 166 -2.28 -7.85 -4.02
CA ILE A 166 -2.43 -6.69 -4.90
C ILE A 166 -1.53 -5.60 -4.35
N ALA A 167 -0.55 -5.16 -5.13
CA ALA A 167 0.33 -4.06 -4.75
C ALA A 167 -0.09 -2.75 -5.43
N LEU A 168 -0.37 -1.72 -4.63
CA LEU A 168 -0.31 -0.33 -5.05
C LEU A 168 1.11 0.16 -4.81
N ASN A 169 1.91 0.17 -5.87
CA ASN A 169 3.34 0.40 -5.85
C ASN A 169 3.70 1.75 -6.51
N GLY A 170 4.96 2.10 -6.54
CA GLY A 170 5.44 3.32 -7.18
C GLY A 170 6.88 3.21 -7.67
N LYS A 171 7.40 4.26 -8.27
CA LYS A 171 8.74 4.32 -8.87
C LYS A 171 8.95 3.20 -9.89
N ASP A 172 9.96 2.35 -9.66
CA ASP A 172 10.29 1.18 -10.46
C ASP A 172 9.69 -0.14 -9.92
N GLY A 173 8.87 -0.04 -8.86
CA GLY A 173 8.25 -1.17 -8.19
C GLY A 173 9.14 -1.89 -7.18
N GLY A 174 10.45 -1.63 -7.18
CA GLY A 174 11.41 -2.16 -6.21
C GLY A 174 11.47 -3.69 -6.14
N ALA A 175 11.94 -4.19 -5.01
CA ALA A 175 12.04 -5.63 -4.74
C ALA A 175 10.67 -6.33 -4.69
N LEU A 176 9.61 -5.61 -4.34
CA LEU A 176 8.24 -6.14 -4.28
C LEU A 176 7.77 -6.58 -5.67
N SER A 177 7.96 -5.76 -6.71
CA SER A 177 7.60 -6.12 -8.09
C SER A 177 8.30 -7.38 -8.57
N ASN A 178 9.58 -7.56 -8.23
CA ASN A 178 10.32 -8.77 -8.57
C ASN A 178 9.71 -9.98 -7.85
N MET A 179 9.47 -9.87 -6.55
CA MET A 179 8.86 -10.95 -5.76
C MET A 179 7.48 -11.36 -6.30
N LEU A 180 6.63 -10.40 -6.71
CA LEU A 180 5.30 -10.71 -7.24
C LEU A 180 5.38 -11.38 -8.62
N ARG A 181 6.35 -11.02 -9.47
CA ARG A 181 6.58 -11.65 -10.77
C ARG A 181 7.15 -13.06 -10.65
N ASP A 182 8.20 -13.25 -9.85
CA ASP A 182 8.90 -14.54 -9.70
C ASP A 182 8.01 -15.63 -9.11
N GLY A 183 6.96 -15.27 -8.38
CA GLY A 183 5.99 -16.24 -7.85
C GLY A 183 4.94 -16.71 -8.85
N GLY A 184 4.91 -16.14 -10.08
CA GLY A 184 4.00 -16.55 -11.17
C GLY A 184 4.57 -17.64 -12.09
N ASP A 185 5.89 -17.80 -12.13
CA ASP A 185 6.60 -18.69 -13.08
C ASP A 185 7.18 -19.94 -12.39
N GLY A 186 6.73 -20.27 -11.18
CA GLY A 186 7.15 -21.53 -10.55
C GLY A 186 6.71 -22.73 -11.38
N ASP A 187 7.68 -23.44 -12.00
CA ASP A 187 7.56 -24.76 -12.62
C ASP A 187 7.14 -25.85 -11.60
N GLY A 188 6.27 -25.51 -10.68
CA GLY A 188 5.64 -26.43 -9.73
C GLY A 188 4.34 -26.90 -10.30
N ASP A 189 4.36 -28.12 -10.82
CA ASP A 189 3.24 -29.02 -11.07
C ASP A 189 1.85 -28.38 -10.81
N ASP A 190 1.16 -27.99 -11.87
CA ASP A 190 -0.23 -27.47 -11.85
C ASP A 190 -1.24 -28.46 -11.24
N GLY A 191 -0.77 -29.46 -10.51
CA GLY A 191 -1.52 -30.62 -10.05
C GLY A 191 -2.49 -30.40 -8.90
N ASP A 192 -2.50 -29.28 -8.19
CA ASP A 192 -3.48 -29.06 -7.10
C ASP A 192 -3.75 -27.59 -6.75
N ARG A 193 -3.83 -26.69 -7.74
CA ARG A 193 -4.59 -25.45 -7.59
C ARG A 193 -6.07 -25.72 -7.90
N GLY A 194 -6.60 -26.72 -7.21
CA GLY A 194 -7.99 -27.11 -7.34
C GLY A 194 -8.89 -25.90 -7.19
N ASP A 195 -9.81 -25.75 -8.14
CA ASP A 195 -10.98 -24.88 -8.21
C ASP A 195 -10.82 -23.40 -8.67
N GLY A 196 -9.76 -23.06 -9.40
CA GLY A 196 -9.80 -21.79 -10.20
C GLY A 196 -9.82 -20.48 -9.41
N ASN A 197 -9.66 -20.50 -8.08
CA ASN A 197 -9.79 -19.32 -7.21
C ASN A 197 -8.44 -18.79 -6.65
N GLY A 198 -7.31 -19.34 -7.04
CA GLY A 198 -5.97 -18.80 -6.77
C GLY A 198 -5.66 -17.68 -7.75
N GLY A 199 -6.10 -16.44 -7.46
CA GLY A 199 -5.85 -15.29 -8.31
C GLY A 199 -4.35 -15.02 -8.44
N ARG A 200 -3.90 -14.65 -9.67
CA ARG A 200 -2.54 -14.18 -9.92
C ARG A 200 -2.32 -12.87 -9.14
N ASP A 201 -1.14 -12.72 -8.53
CA ASP A 201 -0.75 -11.45 -7.89
C ASP A 201 -0.76 -10.31 -8.92
N ILE A 202 -1.13 -9.10 -8.48
CA ILE A 202 -1.28 -7.92 -9.34
C ILE A 202 -0.40 -6.80 -8.80
N ASP A 203 0.48 -6.27 -9.64
CA ASP A 203 1.36 -5.15 -9.31
C ASP A 203 0.95 -3.92 -10.13
N ILE A 204 0.50 -2.86 -9.46
CA ILE A 204 0.06 -1.60 -10.05
C ILE A 204 1.08 -0.53 -9.69
N ILE A 205 1.95 -0.18 -10.63
CA ILE A 205 3.01 0.81 -10.43
C ILE A 205 2.49 2.19 -10.81
N ALA A 206 2.09 2.96 -9.79
CA ALA A 206 1.59 4.32 -9.97
C ALA A 206 2.70 5.24 -10.50
N PRO A 207 2.44 6.03 -11.56
CA PRO A 207 3.39 7.01 -12.06
C PRO A 207 3.56 8.17 -11.08
N GLY A 208 4.75 8.76 -11.09
CA GLY A 208 5.09 9.94 -10.31
C GLY A 208 6.55 9.97 -9.87
N ASP A 209 7.15 11.15 -9.88
CA ASP A 209 8.56 11.35 -9.55
C ASP A 209 8.80 11.52 -8.04
N SER A 210 7.74 11.75 -7.27
CA SER A 210 7.81 11.95 -5.83
C SER A 210 6.80 11.08 -5.08
N THR A 211 7.06 10.82 -3.80
CA THR A 211 6.15 10.09 -2.92
C THR A 211 4.76 10.72 -2.90
N ALA A 212 4.65 12.06 -2.89
CA ALA A 212 3.37 12.77 -2.89
C ALA A 212 2.56 12.48 -4.16
N ARG A 213 3.18 12.57 -5.34
CA ARG A 213 2.50 12.27 -6.62
C ARG A 213 2.01 10.84 -6.70
N ILE A 214 2.85 9.88 -6.26
CA ILE A 214 2.48 8.47 -6.21
C ILE A 214 1.29 8.24 -5.27
N GLN A 215 1.29 8.82 -4.06
CA GLN A 215 0.18 8.69 -3.10
C GLN A 215 -1.12 9.30 -3.61
N GLU A 216 -1.07 10.43 -4.32
CA GLU A 216 -2.26 11.02 -4.95
C GLU A 216 -2.88 10.08 -5.98
N ILE A 217 -2.06 9.38 -6.78
CA ILE A 217 -2.54 8.37 -7.72
C ILE A 217 -3.08 7.15 -6.97
N HIS A 218 -2.45 6.70 -5.87
CA HIS A 218 -2.96 5.62 -5.03
C HIS A 218 -4.37 5.95 -4.50
N ALA A 219 -4.60 7.18 -4.03
CA ALA A 219 -5.92 7.60 -3.55
C ALA A 219 -7.00 7.53 -4.66
N ILE A 220 -6.65 7.93 -5.89
CA ILE A 220 -7.57 7.83 -7.04
C ILE A 220 -7.87 6.37 -7.38
N ILE A 221 -6.85 5.49 -7.36
CA ILE A 221 -7.03 4.06 -7.60
C ILE A 221 -7.90 3.42 -6.51
N ILE A 222 -7.73 3.79 -5.26
CA ILE A 222 -8.56 3.33 -4.13
C ILE A 222 -10.04 3.69 -4.35
N HIS A 223 -10.33 4.91 -4.78
CA HIS A 223 -11.70 5.30 -5.13
C HIS A 223 -12.24 4.50 -6.32
N ALA A 224 -11.41 4.24 -7.34
CA ALA A 224 -11.80 3.38 -8.45
C ALA A 224 -12.09 1.95 -7.98
N PHE A 225 -11.30 1.38 -7.07
CA PHE A 225 -11.59 0.07 -6.47
C PHE A 225 -12.94 0.06 -5.77
N CYS A 226 -13.23 1.07 -4.94
CA CYS A 226 -14.51 1.16 -4.23
C CYS A 226 -15.70 1.18 -5.20
N GLU A 227 -15.60 1.99 -6.27
CA GLU A 227 -16.67 2.10 -7.29
C GLU A 227 -16.83 0.81 -8.08
N LEU A 228 -15.73 0.20 -8.54
CA LEU A 228 -15.75 -1.02 -9.32
C LEU A 228 -16.18 -2.25 -8.51
N ILE A 229 -15.81 -2.34 -7.24
CA ILE A 229 -16.27 -3.40 -6.32
C ILE A 229 -17.80 -3.26 -6.11
N ASP A 230 -18.27 -2.04 -5.86
CA ASP A 230 -19.70 -1.78 -5.71
C ASP A 230 -20.48 -2.13 -7.00
N LEU A 231 -19.93 -1.79 -8.16
CA LEU A 231 -20.52 -2.15 -9.46
C LEU A 231 -20.59 -3.67 -9.66
N GLN A 232 -19.52 -4.39 -9.37
CA GLN A 232 -19.43 -5.84 -9.52
C GLN A 232 -20.39 -6.61 -8.59
N LEU A 233 -20.54 -6.15 -7.34
CA LEU A 233 -21.32 -6.87 -6.34
C LEU A 233 -22.80 -6.47 -6.32
N PHE A 234 -23.14 -5.28 -6.80
CA PHE A 234 -24.48 -4.72 -6.64
C PHE A 234 -25.09 -4.13 -7.93
N GLY A 235 -24.37 -4.21 -9.05
CA GLY A 235 -24.80 -3.68 -10.34
C GLY A 235 -24.72 -2.16 -10.45
N GLU A 236 -25.24 -1.61 -11.54
CA GLU A 236 -25.36 -0.15 -11.75
C GLU A 236 -26.32 0.48 -10.73
N SER A 237 -26.05 1.76 -10.40
CA SER A 237 -26.82 2.54 -9.38
C SER A 237 -28.08 3.14 -9.98
#